data_fc308d4ce0ac0106aba6441d4a4bdd85
#
_entry.id   fc308d4ce0ac0106aba6441d4a4bdd85
#
_cell.length_a   1.000
_cell.length_b   1.000
_cell.length_c   1.000
_cell.angle_alpha   90.00
_cell.angle_beta   90.00
_cell.angle_gamma   90.00
#
_symmetry.space_group_name_H-M   'P 1'
#
loop_
_entity.id
_entity.type
_entity.pdbx_description
1 polymer ?
#
loop_
_entity_poly.entity_id
_entity_poly.type
_entity_poly.pdbx_seq_one_letter_code
_entity_poly.pdbx_strand_id
1 'polypeptide(L)'
;IITEDPDLHRINIDLYGAACNTNWITQLKGEKEIANVSYRQVQDDVLRVIVELRDSQMWGYSVGYRGNSLVVRVKHRPESLKLSNLTIAVDAGHGEPWNGARTTSGVKEQDLTKDMAEHLKKVLESKGAKVILTRPGTENVDMDQRKAAALEGGADILISIHCNAGGSPFAAKGTSTYYRHLSQRPLSVYILESILEMDVNNFGNIGNFNFSLNQPTEYLTVLVETLFLSS
;
A
#
# COMPACT_ATOMS: atom_id res chain seq x y z
N ILE A 1 -17.15 -9.77 1.32
CA ILE A 1 -15.83 -9.88 0.66
C ILE A 1 -15.67 -8.69 -0.27
N ILE A 2 -14.45 -8.11 -0.32
CA ILE A 2 -14.12 -7.02 -1.23
C ILE A 2 -13.07 -7.53 -2.20
N THR A 3 -13.25 -7.26 -3.49
CA THR A 3 -12.30 -7.59 -4.55
C THR A 3 -12.11 -6.41 -5.49
N GLU A 4 -10.87 -6.22 -5.94
CA GLU A 4 -10.51 -5.22 -6.93
C GLU A 4 -10.46 -5.84 -8.32
N ASP A 5 -10.91 -5.09 -9.30
CA ASP A 5 -10.75 -5.39 -10.72
C ASP A 5 -10.13 -4.15 -11.38
N PRO A 6 -8.79 -4.06 -11.41
CA PRO A 6 -8.08 -2.89 -11.94
C PRO A 6 -8.32 -2.70 -13.44
N ASP A 7 -8.47 -3.77 -14.22
CA ASP A 7 -8.68 -3.70 -15.66
C ASP A 7 -10.03 -3.08 -16.03
N LEU A 8 -11.04 -3.30 -15.17
CA LEU A 8 -12.36 -2.70 -15.31
C LEU A 8 -12.56 -1.48 -14.39
N HIS A 9 -11.54 -1.05 -13.68
CA HIS A 9 -11.57 0.07 -12.72
C HIS A 9 -12.71 -0.08 -11.70
N ARG A 10 -12.87 -1.28 -11.11
CA ARG A 10 -14.01 -1.62 -10.25
C ARG A 10 -13.59 -2.09 -8.87
N ILE A 11 -14.41 -1.74 -7.90
CA ILE A 11 -14.42 -2.34 -6.55
C ILE A 11 -15.72 -3.13 -6.46
N ASN A 12 -15.60 -4.43 -6.25
CA ASN A 12 -16.73 -5.32 -6.05
C ASN A 12 -16.86 -5.65 -4.56
N ILE A 13 -18.07 -5.52 -4.02
CA ILE A 13 -18.38 -5.76 -2.61
C ILE A 13 -19.48 -6.81 -2.55
N ASP A 14 -19.13 -8.02 -2.13
CA ASP A 14 -20.06 -9.13 -1.96
C ASP A 14 -20.60 -9.14 -0.54
N LEU A 15 -21.92 -8.95 -0.41
CA LEU A 15 -22.68 -8.97 0.81
C LEU A 15 -23.39 -10.31 0.93
N TYR A 16 -22.93 -11.15 1.83
CA TYR A 16 -23.51 -12.47 2.12
C TYR A 16 -24.72 -12.34 3.03
N GLY A 17 -25.73 -13.18 2.81
CA GLY A 17 -26.99 -13.10 3.51
C GLY A 17 -27.86 -11.92 3.09
N ALA A 18 -27.60 -11.35 1.93
CA ALA A 18 -28.28 -10.16 1.42
C ALA A 18 -28.97 -10.44 0.09
N ALA A 19 -30.19 -9.91 -0.04
CA ALA A 19 -30.93 -9.85 -1.29
C ALA A 19 -31.46 -8.43 -1.50
N CYS A 20 -31.63 -8.03 -2.75
CA CYS A 20 -32.11 -6.71 -3.11
C CYS A 20 -33.36 -6.77 -3.99
N ASN A 21 -34.40 -6.08 -3.57
CA ASN A 21 -35.69 -5.98 -4.29
C ASN A 21 -35.85 -4.62 -4.99
N THR A 22 -34.83 -3.73 -4.91
CA THR A 22 -34.88 -2.47 -5.66
C THR A 22 -34.44 -2.69 -7.09
N ASN A 23 -34.90 -1.85 -7.99
CA ASN A 23 -34.51 -1.87 -9.40
C ASN A 23 -33.70 -0.60 -9.82
N TRP A 24 -33.36 0.26 -8.87
CA TRP A 24 -32.60 1.46 -9.15
C TRP A 24 -31.74 1.89 -7.96
N ILE A 25 -30.68 2.64 -8.25
CA ILE A 25 -29.82 3.31 -7.28
C ILE A 25 -29.79 4.79 -7.61
N THR A 26 -30.04 5.64 -6.62
CA THR A 26 -29.89 7.08 -6.78
C THR A 26 -28.41 7.42 -6.96
N GLN A 27 -28.10 8.09 -8.06
CA GLN A 27 -26.75 8.59 -8.32
C GLN A 27 -26.77 10.11 -8.29
N LEU A 28 -25.90 10.69 -7.48
CA LEU A 28 -25.73 12.14 -7.42
C LEU A 28 -24.80 12.59 -8.55
N LYS A 29 -25.21 13.65 -9.26
CA LYS A 29 -24.35 14.30 -10.25
C LYS A 29 -23.25 15.08 -9.54
N GLY A 30 -22.02 14.99 -10.01
CA GLY A 30 -20.90 15.78 -9.50
C GLY A 30 -19.82 14.99 -8.79
N GLU A 31 -20.02 13.69 -8.58
CA GLU A 31 -18.95 12.81 -8.09
C GLU A 31 -17.83 12.72 -9.14
N LYS A 32 -16.60 13.07 -8.72
CA LYS A 32 -15.44 13.14 -9.62
C LYS A 32 -14.79 11.78 -9.83
N GLU A 33 -14.75 10.95 -8.79
CA GLU A 33 -14.00 9.69 -8.80
C GLU A 33 -14.86 8.50 -9.20
N ILE A 34 -16.16 8.54 -8.89
CA ILE A 34 -17.08 7.44 -9.13
C ILE A 34 -17.80 7.67 -10.46
N ALA A 35 -17.65 6.71 -11.38
CA ALA A 35 -18.33 6.73 -12.67
C ALA A 35 -19.77 6.22 -12.56
N ASN A 36 -19.94 5.13 -11.80
CA ASN A 36 -21.23 4.45 -11.64
C ASN A 36 -21.23 3.61 -10.36
N VAL A 37 -22.42 3.40 -9.81
CA VAL A 37 -22.67 2.40 -8.77
C VAL A 37 -23.81 1.53 -9.23
N SER A 38 -23.59 0.22 -9.26
CA SER A 38 -24.61 -0.75 -9.64
C SER A 38 -24.60 -1.93 -8.67
N TYR A 39 -25.57 -2.81 -8.79
CA TYR A 39 -25.62 -4.05 -8.02
C TYR A 39 -26.12 -5.20 -8.87
N ARG A 40 -25.80 -6.39 -8.41
CA ARG A 40 -26.28 -7.64 -9.03
C ARG A 40 -26.45 -8.70 -7.96
N GLN A 41 -27.58 -9.41 -7.98
CA GLN A 41 -27.73 -10.65 -7.23
C GLN A 41 -26.89 -11.72 -7.94
N VAL A 42 -25.81 -12.18 -7.29
CA VAL A 42 -24.88 -13.18 -7.88
C VAL A 42 -25.23 -14.59 -7.47
N GLN A 43 -25.86 -14.74 -6.28
CA GLN A 43 -26.47 -15.97 -5.77
C GLN A 43 -27.72 -15.55 -4.97
N ASP A 44 -28.56 -16.49 -4.58
CA ASP A 44 -29.81 -16.21 -3.87
C ASP A 44 -29.62 -15.37 -2.59
N ASP A 45 -28.47 -15.53 -1.94
CA ASP A 45 -28.09 -14.87 -0.70
C ASP A 45 -26.84 -14.00 -0.82
N VAL A 46 -26.34 -13.73 -2.02
CA VAL A 46 -25.15 -12.90 -2.25
C VAL A 46 -25.45 -11.74 -3.18
N LEU A 47 -25.53 -10.56 -2.61
CA LEU A 47 -25.66 -9.30 -3.34
C LEU A 47 -24.29 -8.67 -3.59
N ARG A 48 -23.92 -8.47 -4.85
CA ARG A 48 -22.73 -7.72 -5.26
C ARG A 48 -23.07 -6.27 -5.51
N VAL A 49 -22.43 -5.37 -4.78
CA VAL A 49 -22.36 -3.95 -5.11
C VAL A 49 -21.10 -3.69 -5.91
N ILE A 50 -21.23 -2.97 -7.00
CA ILE A 50 -20.14 -2.67 -7.95
C ILE A 50 -19.96 -1.16 -7.97
N VAL A 51 -18.76 -0.69 -7.61
CA VAL A 51 -18.37 0.72 -7.71
C VAL A 51 -17.38 0.85 -8.86
N GLU A 52 -17.78 1.55 -9.91
CA GLU A 52 -16.96 1.82 -11.08
C GLU A 52 -16.28 3.19 -10.92
N LEU A 53 -14.97 3.21 -11.13
CA LEU A 53 -14.14 4.40 -10.98
C LEU A 53 -13.89 5.06 -12.35
N ARG A 54 -13.68 6.37 -12.37
CA ARG A 54 -13.33 7.11 -13.59
C ARG A 54 -11.85 7.00 -13.92
N ASP A 55 -11.00 6.96 -12.87
CA ASP A 55 -9.56 6.84 -13.05
C ASP A 55 -9.15 5.36 -13.12
N SER A 56 -8.14 5.08 -13.93
CA SER A 56 -7.54 3.75 -14.03
C SER A 56 -6.74 3.38 -12.77
N GLN A 57 -6.21 4.37 -12.05
CA GLN A 57 -5.50 4.15 -10.80
C GLN A 57 -6.44 4.37 -9.61
N MET A 58 -6.64 3.35 -8.81
CA MET A 58 -7.28 3.46 -7.49
C MET A 58 -6.29 4.09 -6.51
N TRP A 59 -6.60 5.27 -6.00
CA TRP A 59 -5.75 6.01 -5.04
C TRP A 59 -6.01 5.61 -3.59
N GLY A 60 -7.07 4.90 -3.37
CA GLY A 60 -7.47 4.34 -2.09
C GLY A 60 -8.98 4.30 -1.92
N TYR A 61 -9.42 3.43 -1.04
CA TYR A 61 -10.81 3.33 -0.65
C TYR A 61 -10.95 2.73 0.75
N SER A 62 -12.10 2.90 1.35
CA SER A 62 -12.49 2.17 2.55
C SER A 62 -13.93 1.68 2.46
N VAL A 63 -14.19 0.54 3.06
CA VAL A 63 -15.53 -0.06 3.14
C VAL A 63 -15.81 -0.41 4.58
N GLY A 64 -16.92 0.05 5.11
CA GLY A 64 -17.29 -0.21 6.49
C GLY A 64 -18.74 0.10 6.78
N TYR A 65 -19.17 -0.17 8.00
CA TYR A 65 -20.54 0.14 8.44
C TYR A 65 -20.58 1.42 9.28
N ARG A 66 -21.59 2.22 9.05
CA ARG A 66 -21.98 3.34 9.90
C ARG A 66 -23.43 3.13 10.33
N GLY A 67 -23.62 2.62 11.53
CA GLY A 67 -24.92 2.09 11.94
C GLY A 67 -25.32 0.93 11.02
N ASN A 68 -26.51 1.03 10.44
CA ASN A 68 -27.03 0.02 9.51
C ASN A 68 -26.69 0.28 8.04
N SER A 69 -25.86 1.28 7.76
CA SER A 69 -25.50 1.65 6.39
C SER A 69 -24.11 1.15 6.04
N LEU A 70 -23.99 0.44 4.92
CA LEU A 70 -22.70 0.18 4.29
C LEU A 70 -22.20 1.48 3.66
N VAL A 71 -21.01 1.89 4.02
CA VAL A 71 -20.38 3.11 3.52
C VAL A 71 -19.12 2.74 2.76
N VAL A 72 -19.05 3.15 1.52
CA VAL A 72 -17.86 3.06 0.69
C VAL A 72 -17.33 4.48 0.49
N ARG A 73 -16.06 4.69 0.80
CA ARG A 73 -15.37 5.94 0.52
C ARG A 73 -14.29 5.66 -0.51
N VAL A 74 -14.23 6.47 -1.54
CA VAL A 74 -13.17 6.43 -2.54
C VAL A 74 -12.31 7.67 -2.37
N LYS A 75 -11.00 7.49 -2.27
CA LYS A 75 -10.06 8.60 -2.14
C LYS A 75 -9.95 9.33 -3.48
N HIS A 76 -9.99 10.64 -3.42
CA HIS A 76 -9.75 11.49 -4.58
C HIS A 76 -8.30 11.32 -5.09
N ARG A 77 -8.17 11.30 -6.40
CA ARG A 77 -6.87 11.42 -7.06
C ARG A 77 -6.21 12.73 -6.63
N PRO A 78 -4.89 12.73 -6.35
CA PRO A 78 -4.16 13.98 -6.17
C PRO A 78 -4.31 14.90 -7.39
N GLU A 79 -4.47 16.21 -7.16
CA GLU A 79 -4.66 17.19 -8.24
C GLU A 79 -3.50 17.17 -9.26
N SER A 80 -2.33 16.80 -8.79
CA SER A 80 -1.13 16.65 -9.62
C SER A 80 -0.27 15.51 -9.07
N LEU A 81 0.36 14.76 -9.95
CA LEU A 81 1.32 13.69 -9.61
C LEU A 81 2.74 14.22 -9.35
N LYS A 82 2.95 15.55 -9.35
CA LYS A 82 4.21 16.13 -8.92
C LYS A 82 4.42 15.82 -7.44
N LEU A 83 5.65 15.49 -7.06
CA LEU A 83 5.99 15.15 -5.66
C LEU A 83 5.55 16.23 -4.67
N SER A 84 5.57 17.50 -5.08
CA SER A 84 5.11 18.63 -4.25
C SER A 84 3.63 18.60 -3.86
N ASN A 85 2.82 17.77 -4.52
CA ASN A 85 1.40 17.58 -4.23
C ASN A 85 1.11 16.28 -3.49
N LEU A 86 2.14 15.48 -3.21
CA LEU A 86 1.99 14.18 -2.58
C LEU A 86 2.42 14.19 -1.11
N THR A 87 1.69 13.46 -0.30
CA THR A 87 2.09 13.09 1.05
C THR A 87 2.55 11.63 1.03
N ILE A 88 3.81 11.39 1.39
CA ILE A 88 4.42 10.07 1.33
C ILE A 88 4.81 9.63 2.74
N ALA A 89 4.23 8.55 3.21
CA ALA A 89 4.67 7.89 4.43
C ALA A 89 5.86 6.98 4.10
N VAL A 90 6.96 7.14 4.83
CA VAL A 90 8.14 6.30 4.73
C VAL A 90 8.27 5.54 6.04
N ASP A 91 8.25 4.23 5.93
CA ASP A 91 8.35 3.31 7.04
C ASP A 91 9.73 2.66 7.07
N ALA A 92 10.42 2.83 8.18
CA ALA A 92 11.65 2.11 8.45
C ALA A 92 11.32 0.80 9.18
N GLY A 93 11.56 -0.33 8.56
CA GLY A 93 11.26 -1.65 9.11
C GLY A 93 11.93 -1.89 10.47
N HIS A 94 11.27 -2.69 11.32
CA HIS A 94 11.74 -3.07 12.66
C HIS A 94 11.80 -1.91 13.66
N GLY A 95 12.69 -2.02 14.67
CA GLY A 95 12.89 -1.08 15.78
C GLY A 95 13.16 -1.82 17.08
N GLU A 96 13.90 -1.24 18.02
CA GLU A 96 14.28 -1.89 19.29
C GLU A 96 13.06 -2.30 20.13
N PRO A 97 13.03 -3.50 20.71
CA PRO A 97 14.09 -4.53 20.71
C PRO A 97 14.04 -5.49 19.51
N TRP A 98 13.09 -5.31 18.56
CA TRP A 98 12.88 -6.17 17.39
C TRP A 98 13.71 -5.71 16.20
N ASN A 99 15.02 -6.04 16.26
CA ASN A 99 16.04 -5.47 15.39
C ASN A 99 15.99 -5.93 13.92
N GLY A 100 15.15 -6.89 13.58
CA GLY A 100 15.17 -7.54 12.27
C GLY A 100 16.38 -8.46 12.10
N ALA A 101 16.78 -8.66 10.85
CA ALA A 101 17.95 -9.44 10.51
C ALA A 101 19.25 -8.74 10.93
N ARG A 102 20.38 -9.50 10.87
CA ARG A 102 21.72 -8.97 11.13
C ARG A 102 22.67 -9.46 10.07
N THR A 103 23.62 -8.61 9.69
CA THR A 103 24.80 -9.03 8.90
C THR A 103 25.73 -9.92 9.74
N THR A 104 26.64 -10.59 9.07
CA THR A 104 27.71 -11.36 9.74
C THR A 104 28.63 -10.47 10.59
N SER A 105 28.75 -9.19 10.25
CA SER A 105 29.48 -8.17 11.03
C SER A 105 28.69 -7.57 12.19
N GLY A 106 27.42 -7.98 12.37
CA GLY A 106 26.58 -7.56 13.49
C GLY A 106 25.72 -6.31 13.23
N VAL A 107 25.76 -5.73 12.03
CA VAL A 107 24.90 -4.57 11.68
C VAL A 107 23.44 -5.02 11.70
N LYS A 108 22.58 -4.27 12.36
CA LYS A 108 21.16 -4.57 12.51
C LYS A 108 20.36 -3.99 11.34
N GLU A 109 19.36 -4.73 10.89
CA GLU A 109 18.44 -4.29 9.83
C GLU A 109 17.76 -2.96 10.19
N GLN A 110 17.28 -2.82 11.42
CA GLN A 110 16.62 -1.60 11.89
C GLN A 110 17.46 -0.32 11.73
N ASP A 111 18.78 -0.42 11.83
CA ASP A 111 19.69 0.73 11.69
C ASP A 111 19.80 1.12 10.21
N LEU A 112 19.94 0.13 9.33
CA LEU A 112 19.98 0.36 7.88
C LEU A 112 18.66 0.91 7.34
N THR A 113 17.54 0.32 7.75
CA THR A 113 16.22 0.79 7.30
C THR A 113 15.93 2.20 7.76
N LYS A 114 16.39 2.56 8.98
CA LYS A 114 16.28 3.93 9.49
C LYS A 114 17.10 4.91 8.65
N ASP A 115 18.35 4.59 8.38
CA ASP A 115 19.22 5.43 7.54
C ASP A 115 18.66 5.61 6.14
N MET A 116 18.19 4.53 5.50
CA MET A 116 17.55 4.59 4.19
C MET A 116 16.29 5.44 4.21
N ALA A 117 15.43 5.28 5.22
CA ALA A 117 14.21 6.07 5.36
C ALA A 117 14.49 7.56 5.55
N GLU A 118 15.49 7.92 6.34
CA GLU A 118 15.91 9.31 6.54
C GLU A 118 16.50 9.93 5.26
N HIS A 119 17.26 9.17 4.49
CA HIS A 119 17.77 9.61 3.20
C HIS A 119 16.65 9.79 2.18
N LEU A 120 15.75 8.83 2.08
CA LEU A 120 14.59 8.92 1.20
C LEU A 120 13.72 10.14 1.57
N LYS A 121 13.48 10.38 2.87
CA LYS A 121 12.78 11.56 3.35
C LYS A 121 13.45 12.85 2.84
N LYS A 122 14.77 13.00 3.02
CA LYS A 122 15.50 14.20 2.58
C LYS A 122 15.36 14.41 1.07
N VAL A 123 15.47 13.35 0.27
CA VAL A 123 15.33 13.43 -1.20
C VAL A 123 13.90 13.82 -1.58
N LEU A 124 12.90 13.21 -0.99
CA LEU A 124 11.49 13.52 -1.29
C LEU A 124 11.13 14.97 -0.90
N GLU A 125 11.55 15.40 0.28
CA GLU A 125 11.33 16.78 0.76
C GLU A 125 12.06 17.81 -0.11
N SER A 126 13.27 17.52 -0.58
CA SER A 126 13.98 18.40 -1.51
C SER A 126 13.27 18.59 -2.84
N LYS A 127 12.38 17.66 -3.19
CA LYS A 127 11.50 17.70 -4.38
C LYS A 127 10.09 18.23 -4.05
N GLY A 128 9.89 18.69 -2.81
CA GLY A 128 8.68 19.34 -2.34
C GLY A 128 7.61 18.41 -1.77
N ALA A 129 7.83 17.10 -1.68
CA ALA A 129 6.88 16.19 -1.07
C ALA A 129 6.73 16.43 0.43
N LYS A 130 5.52 16.23 0.96
CA LYS A 130 5.31 16.09 2.40
C LYS A 130 5.65 14.67 2.82
N VAL A 131 6.55 14.51 3.81
CA VAL A 131 6.98 13.18 4.25
C VAL A 131 6.61 12.92 5.70
N ILE A 132 6.11 11.73 5.96
CA ILE A 132 5.76 11.21 7.29
C ILE A 132 6.68 10.02 7.55
N LEU A 133 7.49 10.07 8.62
CA LEU A 133 8.19 8.88 9.09
C LEU A 133 7.27 8.13 10.07
N THR A 134 6.95 6.88 9.79
CA THR A 134 6.13 6.06 10.69
C THR A 134 6.92 5.56 11.90
N ARG A 135 8.25 5.49 11.77
CA ARG A 135 9.21 5.23 12.85
C ARG A 135 10.34 6.26 12.82
N PRO A 136 10.20 7.41 13.49
CA PRO A 136 11.21 8.45 13.48
C PRO A 136 12.43 8.16 14.38
N GLY A 137 12.27 7.28 15.36
CA GLY A 137 13.30 6.92 16.34
C GLY A 137 13.93 5.55 16.10
N THR A 138 14.64 5.05 17.11
CA THR A 138 15.22 3.70 17.15
C THR A 138 14.26 2.68 17.74
N GLU A 139 13.32 3.14 18.56
CA GLU A 139 12.35 2.28 19.23
C GLU A 139 11.33 1.70 18.23
N ASN A 140 10.83 0.51 18.53
CA ASN A 140 9.78 -0.09 17.73
C ASN A 140 8.48 0.67 17.87
N VAL A 141 7.80 0.86 16.74
CA VAL A 141 6.43 1.37 16.66
C VAL A 141 5.55 0.23 16.17
N ASP A 142 4.42 0.01 16.84
CA ASP A 142 3.49 -1.04 16.47
C ASP A 142 2.92 -0.86 15.07
N MET A 143 2.58 -1.97 14.40
CA MET A 143 2.06 -1.94 13.03
C MET A 143 0.79 -1.10 12.89
N ASP A 144 -0.10 -1.13 13.90
CA ASP A 144 -1.32 -0.33 13.86
C ASP A 144 -1.03 1.16 14.04
N GLN A 145 -0.06 1.52 14.87
CA GLN A 145 0.41 2.90 15.00
C GLN A 145 1.06 3.41 13.72
N ARG A 146 1.86 2.57 13.01
CA ARG A 146 2.47 2.93 11.72
C ARG A 146 1.39 3.18 10.65
N LYS A 147 0.39 2.30 10.58
CA LYS A 147 -0.77 2.47 9.67
C LYS A 147 -1.57 3.73 10.01
N ALA A 148 -1.83 3.96 11.29
CA ALA A 148 -2.55 5.15 11.77
C ALA A 148 -1.78 6.43 11.42
N ALA A 149 -0.47 6.47 11.65
CA ALA A 149 0.35 7.64 11.32
C ALA A 149 0.28 8.00 9.83
N ALA A 150 0.30 7.00 8.93
CA ALA A 150 0.14 7.22 7.51
C ALA A 150 -1.28 7.74 7.18
N LEU A 151 -2.32 7.11 7.74
CA LEU A 151 -3.71 7.48 7.48
C LEU A 151 -4.05 8.88 8.01
N GLU A 152 -3.74 9.16 9.26
CA GLU A 152 -4.00 10.45 9.91
C GLU A 152 -3.18 11.58 9.31
N GLY A 153 -1.96 11.27 8.84
CA GLY A 153 -1.12 12.21 8.12
C GLY A 153 -1.59 12.50 6.70
N GLY A 154 -2.60 11.76 6.21
CA GLY A 154 -3.17 11.91 4.87
C GLY A 154 -2.27 11.38 3.77
N ALA A 155 -1.50 10.33 4.04
CA ALA A 155 -0.60 9.74 3.06
C ALA A 155 -1.33 9.32 1.77
N ASP A 156 -0.73 9.61 0.64
CA ASP A 156 -1.13 9.09 -0.66
C ASP A 156 -0.45 7.75 -0.94
N ILE A 157 0.78 7.63 -0.47
CA ILE A 157 1.64 6.46 -0.67
C ILE A 157 2.33 6.14 0.66
N LEU A 158 2.45 4.85 0.98
CA LEU A 158 3.32 4.34 2.04
C LEU A 158 4.38 3.43 1.42
N ILE A 159 5.65 3.71 1.72
CA ILE A 159 6.80 2.90 1.32
C ILE A 159 7.44 2.33 2.58
N SER A 160 7.35 1.01 2.76
CA SER A 160 8.01 0.31 3.86
C SER A 160 9.35 -0.26 3.38
N ILE A 161 10.43 0.06 4.08
CA ILE A 161 11.80 -0.29 3.71
C ILE A 161 12.30 -1.38 4.65
N HIS A 162 12.74 -2.48 4.05
CA HIS A 162 13.30 -3.65 4.72
C HIS A 162 14.57 -4.14 4.04
N CYS A 163 15.25 -5.07 4.67
CA CYS A 163 16.37 -5.81 4.11
C CYS A 163 16.13 -7.30 4.34
N ASN A 164 16.02 -8.02 3.26
CA ASN A 164 15.77 -9.46 3.31
C ASN A 164 16.91 -10.23 3.98
N ALA A 165 16.63 -11.43 4.43
CA ALA A 165 17.62 -12.30 5.06
C ALA A 165 17.38 -13.77 4.72
N GLY A 166 18.39 -14.59 4.94
CA GLY A 166 18.31 -16.05 4.81
C GLY A 166 18.99 -16.63 3.58
N GLY A 167 19.14 -17.94 3.60
CA GLY A 167 19.85 -18.72 2.58
C GLY A 167 21.38 -18.60 2.68
N SER A 168 22.07 -19.01 1.62
CA SER A 168 23.53 -18.97 1.57
C SER A 168 24.04 -17.54 1.40
N PRO A 169 25.05 -17.10 2.17
CA PRO A 169 25.70 -15.81 1.97
C PRO A 169 26.46 -15.70 0.64
N PHE A 170 26.67 -16.83 -0.05
CA PHE A 170 27.34 -16.88 -1.35
C PHE A 170 26.38 -16.85 -2.55
N ALA A 171 25.09 -16.80 -2.30
CA ALA A 171 24.08 -16.73 -3.35
C ALA A 171 23.48 -15.32 -3.40
N ALA A 172 23.91 -14.52 -4.37
CA ALA A 172 23.32 -13.22 -4.64
C ALA A 172 21.83 -13.39 -5.00
N LYS A 173 20.94 -12.75 -4.24
CA LYS A 173 19.49 -12.93 -4.39
C LYS A 173 18.78 -11.71 -4.94
N GLY A 174 19.28 -10.51 -4.64
CA GLY A 174 18.80 -9.27 -5.23
C GLY A 174 17.72 -8.56 -4.44
N THR A 175 17.05 -7.65 -5.12
CA THR A 175 15.96 -6.81 -4.58
C THR A 175 14.59 -7.38 -4.91
N SER A 176 13.61 -7.10 -4.07
CA SER A 176 12.21 -7.45 -4.30
C SER A 176 11.26 -6.40 -3.76
N THR A 177 10.07 -6.36 -4.35
CA THR A 177 8.98 -5.51 -3.88
C THR A 177 7.72 -6.33 -3.69
N TYR A 178 6.91 -5.92 -2.73
CA TYR A 178 5.73 -6.66 -2.30
C TYR A 178 4.50 -5.77 -2.31
N TYR A 179 3.40 -6.32 -2.78
CA TYR A 179 2.08 -5.70 -2.77
C TYR A 179 1.02 -6.69 -2.26
N ARG A 180 -0.12 -6.20 -1.81
CA ARG A 180 -1.25 -7.03 -1.41
C ARG A 180 -2.44 -6.90 -2.36
N HIS A 181 -2.81 -5.66 -2.68
CA HIS A 181 -3.95 -5.35 -3.52
C HIS A 181 -3.50 -5.12 -4.97
N LEU A 182 -4.31 -5.57 -5.93
CA LEU A 182 -3.94 -5.49 -7.36
C LEU A 182 -3.76 -4.03 -7.82
N SER A 183 -4.53 -3.10 -7.27
CA SER A 183 -4.40 -1.66 -7.53
C SER A 183 -3.05 -1.07 -7.10
N GLN A 184 -2.33 -1.72 -6.19
CA GLN A 184 -1.03 -1.29 -5.66
C GLN A 184 0.14 -1.86 -6.47
N ARG A 185 -0.10 -2.90 -7.28
CA ARG A 185 0.94 -3.58 -8.04
C ARG A 185 1.72 -2.65 -8.98
N PRO A 186 1.11 -1.71 -9.74
CA PRO A 186 1.85 -0.80 -10.60
C PRO A 186 2.93 0.00 -9.85
N LEU A 187 2.61 0.57 -8.68
CA LEU A 187 3.59 1.27 -7.85
C LEU A 187 4.75 0.35 -7.45
N SER A 188 4.41 -0.87 -7.02
CA SER A 188 5.39 -1.87 -6.60
C SER A 188 6.33 -2.29 -7.75
N VAL A 189 5.82 -2.40 -8.99
CA VAL A 189 6.61 -2.69 -10.18
C VAL A 189 7.54 -1.52 -10.52
N TYR A 190 7.04 -0.29 -10.56
CA TYR A 190 7.86 0.89 -10.88
C TYR A 190 9.00 1.09 -9.90
N ILE A 191 8.77 0.85 -8.59
CA ILE A 191 9.84 0.93 -7.60
C ILE A 191 10.89 -0.17 -7.83
N LEU A 192 10.45 -1.40 -8.11
CA LEU A 192 11.38 -2.50 -8.42
C LEU A 192 12.24 -2.16 -9.65
N GLU A 193 11.62 -1.74 -10.74
CA GLU A 193 12.31 -1.38 -11.98
C GLU A 193 13.35 -0.28 -11.73
N SER A 194 12.99 0.75 -10.95
CA SER A 194 13.92 1.83 -10.60
C SER A 194 15.12 1.35 -9.76
N ILE A 195 14.92 0.39 -8.87
CA ILE A 195 16.03 -0.18 -8.09
C ILE A 195 16.92 -1.05 -8.98
N LEU A 196 16.34 -1.77 -9.94
CA LEU A 196 17.12 -2.61 -10.88
C LEU A 196 18.05 -1.80 -11.80
N GLU A 197 17.80 -0.50 -12.00
CA GLU A 197 18.73 0.40 -12.70
C GLU A 197 20.08 0.53 -11.99
N MET A 198 20.18 0.12 -10.73
CA MET A 198 21.43 0.10 -9.94
C MET A 198 22.28 -1.16 -10.17
N ASP A 199 21.98 -1.96 -11.18
CA ASP A 199 22.68 -3.21 -11.53
C ASP A 199 22.67 -4.26 -10.38
N VAL A 200 21.55 -4.37 -9.70
CA VAL A 200 21.30 -5.38 -8.68
C VAL A 200 20.44 -6.52 -9.24
N ASN A 201 20.59 -7.73 -8.68
CA ASN A 201 19.78 -8.86 -9.12
C ASN A 201 18.30 -8.65 -8.80
N ASN A 202 17.46 -9.16 -9.67
CA ASN A 202 16.01 -9.16 -9.48
C ASN A 202 15.57 -10.43 -8.74
N PHE A 203 15.05 -10.26 -7.51
CA PHE A 203 14.43 -11.36 -6.78
C PHE A 203 12.93 -11.47 -7.09
N GLY A 204 12.24 -10.36 -7.38
CA GLY A 204 10.89 -10.36 -7.91
C GLY A 204 9.96 -9.27 -7.41
N ASN A 205 8.82 -9.15 -8.10
CA ASN A 205 7.64 -8.40 -7.65
C ASN A 205 6.59 -9.42 -7.17
N ILE A 206 6.28 -9.43 -5.88
CA ILE A 206 5.61 -10.54 -5.21
C ILE A 206 4.32 -10.06 -4.54
N GLY A 207 3.20 -10.73 -4.84
CA GLY A 207 1.98 -10.60 -4.08
C GLY A 207 2.11 -11.30 -2.73
N ASN A 208 2.06 -10.57 -1.63
CA ASN A 208 2.20 -11.11 -0.28
C ASN A 208 1.09 -10.62 0.63
N PHE A 209 0.29 -11.54 1.14
CA PHE A 209 -0.85 -11.26 2.01
C PHE A 209 -0.49 -11.16 3.49
N ASN A 210 0.73 -11.46 3.88
CA ASN A 210 1.14 -11.56 5.28
C ASN A 210 1.72 -10.26 5.85
N PHE A 211 2.15 -9.31 5.00
CA PHE A 211 2.71 -8.05 5.46
C PHE A 211 1.62 -7.08 5.91
N SER A 212 1.66 -6.70 7.19
CA SER A 212 0.65 -5.85 7.81
C SER A 212 0.55 -4.47 7.16
N LEU A 213 1.67 -3.88 6.74
CA LEU A 213 1.69 -2.55 6.12
C LEU A 213 1.21 -2.54 4.66
N ASN A 214 1.04 -3.71 4.04
CA ASN A 214 0.41 -3.82 2.73
C ASN A 214 -1.11 -4.07 2.80
N GLN A 215 -1.67 -4.17 4.03
CA GLN A 215 -3.10 -4.41 4.21
C GLN A 215 -4.01 -3.22 3.93
N PRO A 216 -3.63 -1.96 4.25
CA PRO A 216 -4.50 -0.82 4.01
C PRO A 216 -4.91 -0.68 2.56
N THR A 217 -6.16 -0.25 2.36
CA THR A 217 -6.72 0.12 1.05
C THR A 217 -6.94 1.62 0.93
N GLU A 218 -6.75 2.38 2.01
CA GLU A 218 -7.01 3.82 2.09
C GLU A 218 -5.94 4.68 1.40
N TYR A 219 -4.78 4.09 1.11
CA TYR A 219 -3.67 4.70 0.40
C TYR A 219 -2.85 3.60 -0.31
N LEU A 220 -2.03 3.96 -1.28
CA LEU A 220 -1.16 3.02 -1.97
C LEU A 220 -0.04 2.54 -1.04
N THR A 221 0.27 1.25 -1.06
CA THR A 221 1.34 0.69 -0.24
C THR A 221 2.29 -0.17 -1.06
N VAL A 222 3.55 -0.17 -0.67
CA VAL A 222 4.58 -1.08 -1.15
C VAL A 222 5.55 -1.40 -0.03
N LEU A 223 5.96 -2.64 0.08
CA LEU A 223 7.11 -3.03 0.90
C LEU A 223 8.27 -3.37 -0.02
N VAL A 224 9.44 -2.86 0.32
CA VAL A 224 10.68 -3.01 -0.45
C VAL A 224 11.69 -3.76 0.40
N GLU A 225 12.10 -4.91 -0.08
CA GLU A 225 13.26 -5.65 0.42
C GLU A 225 14.46 -5.26 -0.43
N THR A 226 15.24 -4.31 0.04
CA THR A 226 16.28 -3.65 -0.76
C THR A 226 17.35 -4.61 -1.25
N LEU A 227 17.93 -5.39 -0.34
CA LEU A 227 18.92 -6.43 -0.60
C LEU A 227 18.91 -7.46 0.54
N PHE A 228 19.63 -8.57 0.38
CA PHE A 228 19.80 -9.55 1.44
C PHE A 228 20.97 -9.19 2.34
N LEU A 229 20.75 -9.10 3.66
CA LEU A 229 21.80 -8.83 4.64
C LEU A 229 22.77 -9.99 4.84
N SER A 230 22.41 -11.18 4.38
CA SER A 230 23.23 -12.40 4.50
C SER A 230 24.11 -12.64 3.28
N SER A 231 24.10 -11.78 2.29
CA SER A 231 24.89 -11.93 1.06
C SER A 231 25.94 -10.84 0.91
#